data_ee5099f74b0dfbfc0700892939d133e8
#
_entry.id   ee5099f74b0dfbfc0700892939d133e8
#
_cell.length_a   1.000
_cell.length_b   1.000
_cell.length_c   1.000
_cell.angle_alpha   90.00
_cell.angle_beta   90.00
_cell.angle_gamma   90.00
#
_symmetry.space_group_name_H-M   'P 1'
#
loop_
_entity.id
_entity.type
_entity.pdbx_description
1 polymer ?
#
loop_
_entity_poly.entity_id
_entity_poly.type
_entity_poly.pdbx_seq_one_letter_code
_entity_poly.pdbx_strand_id
1 'polypeptide(L)'
;MPESAGNKRERIEESFRQVPDSELPQLAQRAMDRRSLLLSPSVRFHLEDLLWEENDPPEIPKKIRRELARALTLSELAQHRDPFMELLDRLWLAEEPGIDFSSLVNGFRPVTLRDRVERHVFRNQGDWTTEELFAHLRVFEAGDARFARFLEGLVSADVLLDEHAQEATATLINTHLRPAGIELRQTGNDGGYPLFTMVSTRWHGTRRPKNIIFASRTKPDIRFRSSVDNDIEIVGGHADDTLVYDRDVPADGLRWHHLHAWWKDTHPTGNDTDFRDDLYKRLLKSLPENSPGQRNFFSAYHHLLGPSPDDPALLPEVWLHWDHKTVRERGPEALLRSRMDFLLLLPHRQRVVIEVDGSQHYTRDRGQTPDTGKYAEMVAADRDLKLRDYEVFRFGHDELARPEDAKTLLQHFLPEMFRRFKVNR
;
A
#
# COMPACT_ATOMS: atom_id res chain seq x y z
N MET A 1 -31.03 -17.97 -28.63
CA MET A 1 -29.57 -18.05 -28.94
C MET A 1 -28.82 -17.94 -27.63
N PRO A 2 -28.01 -18.91 -27.20
CA PRO A 2 -27.19 -18.71 -26.00
C PRO A 2 -26.13 -17.64 -26.31
N GLU A 3 -26.04 -16.63 -25.42
CA GLU A 3 -25.01 -15.59 -25.50
C GLU A 3 -23.62 -16.25 -25.48
N SER A 4 -22.72 -15.79 -26.34
CA SER A 4 -21.35 -16.29 -26.40
C SER A 4 -20.59 -15.99 -25.10
N ALA A 5 -19.68 -16.85 -24.68
CA ALA A 5 -18.88 -16.70 -23.45
C ALA A 5 -18.13 -15.35 -23.40
N GLY A 6 -17.72 -14.81 -24.55
CA GLY A 6 -17.11 -13.48 -24.67
C GLY A 6 -18.03 -12.34 -24.23
N ASN A 7 -19.32 -12.44 -24.55
CA ASN A 7 -20.29 -11.40 -24.21
C ASN A 7 -20.61 -11.37 -22.68
N LYS A 8 -20.51 -12.52 -22.00
CA LYS A 8 -20.67 -12.60 -20.53
C LYS A 8 -19.48 -12.00 -19.79
N ARG A 9 -18.27 -12.23 -20.27
CA ARG A 9 -17.04 -11.68 -19.69
C ARG A 9 -17.04 -10.16 -19.76
N GLU A 10 -17.29 -9.60 -20.95
CA GLU A 10 -17.38 -8.14 -21.14
C GLU A 10 -18.44 -7.51 -20.23
N ARG A 11 -19.60 -8.16 -20.06
CA ARG A 11 -20.66 -7.64 -19.17
C ARG A 11 -20.29 -7.70 -17.69
N ILE A 12 -19.52 -8.71 -17.27
CA ILE A 12 -19.02 -8.80 -15.90
C ILE A 12 -17.94 -7.73 -15.67
N GLU A 13 -16.97 -7.60 -16.59
CA GLU A 13 -15.95 -6.57 -16.52
C GLU A 13 -16.56 -5.16 -16.53
N GLU A 14 -17.58 -4.92 -17.35
CA GLU A 14 -18.33 -3.67 -17.39
C GLU A 14 -19.08 -3.41 -16.06
N SER A 15 -19.68 -4.46 -15.48
CA SER A 15 -20.36 -4.35 -14.18
C SER A 15 -19.40 -4.01 -13.05
N PHE A 16 -18.16 -4.54 -13.08
CA PHE A 16 -17.14 -4.22 -12.09
C PHE A 16 -16.58 -2.80 -12.25
N ARG A 17 -16.47 -2.29 -13.48
CA ARG A 17 -16.04 -0.90 -13.75
C ARG A 17 -16.99 0.17 -13.19
N GLN A 18 -18.24 -0.18 -12.94
CA GLN A 18 -19.24 0.74 -12.40
C GLN A 18 -19.32 0.70 -10.86
N VAL A 19 -18.57 -0.21 -10.23
CA VAL A 19 -18.54 -0.36 -8.77
C VAL A 19 -17.37 0.47 -8.22
N PRO A 20 -17.57 1.29 -7.17
CA PRO A 20 -16.48 1.98 -6.51
C PRO A 20 -15.39 1.00 -6.02
N ASP A 21 -14.12 1.37 -6.16
CA ASP A 21 -12.97 0.52 -5.77
C ASP A 21 -13.08 0.01 -4.33
N SER A 22 -13.67 0.80 -3.43
CA SER A 22 -13.92 0.43 -2.04
C SER A 22 -14.91 -0.72 -1.84
N GLU A 23 -15.78 -0.98 -2.81
CA GLU A 23 -16.78 -2.06 -2.75
C GLU A 23 -16.36 -3.32 -3.52
N LEU A 24 -15.36 -3.20 -4.40
CA LEU A 24 -14.88 -4.30 -5.24
C LEU A 24 -14.45 -5.53 -4.44
N PRO A 25 -13.68 -5.42 -3.33
CA PRO A 25 -13.27 -6.59 -2.54
C PRO A 25 -14.44 -7.34 -1.92
N GLN A 26 -15.44 -6.61 -1.39
CA GLN A 26 -16.63 -7.23 -0.81
C GLN A 26 -17.51 -7.92 -1.88
N LEU A 27 -17.56 -7.33 -3.09
CA LEU A 27 -18.27 -7.92 -4.20
C LEU A 27 -17.57 -9.17 -4.71
N ALA A 28 -16.23 -9.12 -4.82
CA ALA A 28 -15.41 -10.26 -5.20
C ALA A 28 -15.56 -11.41 -4.19
N GLN A 29 -15.50 -11.12 -2.88
CA GLN A 29 -15.71 -12.12 -1.83
C GLN A 29 -17.10 -12.75 -1.93
N ARG A 30 -18.16 -11.95 -2.09
CA ARG A 30 -19.53 -12.45 -2.27
C ARG A 30 -19.69 -13.30 -3.53
N ALA A 31 -18.96 -12.98 -4.61
CA ALA A 31 -18.97 -13.78 -5.83
C ALA A 31 -18.26 -15.12 -5.63
N MET A 32 -17.15 -15.15 -4.88
CA MET A 32 -16.42 -16.37 -4.54
C MET A 32 -17.24 -17.26 -3.57
N ASP A 33 -17.84 -16.70 -2.53
CA ASP A 33 -18.61 -17.42 -1.52
C ASP A 33 -19.86 -18.12 -2.11
N ARG A 34 -20.45 -17.55 -3.13
CA ARG A 34 -21.63 -18.13 -3.80
C ARG A 34 -21.33 -19.43 -4.55
N ARG A 35 -20.08 -19.88 -4.61
CA ARG A 35 -19.66 -21.13 -5.28
C ARG A 35 -20.45 -21.39 -6.55
N SER A 36 -20.73 -20.35 -7.33
CA SER A 36 -21.48 -20.55 -8.55
C SER A 36 -20.56 -21.33 -9.48
N LEU A 37 -20.89 -22.56 -9.73
CA LEU A 37 -20.35 -23.50 -10.71
C LEU A 37 -20.26 -22.91 -12.15
N LEU A 38 -20.52 -21.62 -12.28
CA LEU A 38 -20.69 -20.87 -13.53
C LEU A 38 -19.61 -19.80 -13.75
N LEU A 39 -18.68 -19.57 -12.79
CA LEU A 39 -17.58 -18.65 -13.04
C LEU A 39 -16.56 -19.34 -13.95
N SER A 40 -16.26 -18.73 -15.09
CA SER A 40 -15.13 -19.18 -15.90
C SER A 40 -13.84 -19.03 -15.07
N PRO A 41 -12.85 -19.89 -15.27
CA PRO A 41 -11.57 -19.81 -14.56
C PRO A 41 -10.90 -18.44 -14.69
N SER A 42 -11.02 -17.78 -15.85
CA SER A 42 -10.49 -16.43 -16.07
C SER A 42 -11.18 -15.38 -15.17
N VAL A 43 -12.48 -15.51 -14.92
CA VAL A 43 -13.20 -14.64 -13.97
C VAL A 43 -12.78 -14.93 -12.55
N ARG A 44 -12.61 -16.21 -12.17
CA ARG A 44 -12.09 -16.59 -10.86
C ARG A 44 -10.72 -15.97 -10.60
N PHE A 45 -9.79 -16.09 -11.54
CA PHE A 45 -8.47 -15.51 -11.40
C PHE A 45 -8.50 -13.97 -11.25
N HIS A 46 -9.37 -13.31 -11.98
CA HIS A 46 -9.53 -11.86 -11.84
C HIS A 46 -10.07 -11.46 -10.47
N LEU A 47 -11.08 -12.19 -9.95
CA LEU A 47 -11.63 -11.97 -8.62
C LEU A 47 -10.59 -12.26 -7.51
N GLU A 48 -9.80 -13.33 -7.67
CA GLU A 48 -8.70 -13.64 -6.76
C GLU A 48 -7.63 -12.54 -6.76
N ASP A 49 -7.25 -12.01 -7.92
CA ASP A 49 -6.30 -10.90 -8.02
C ASP A 49 -6.81 -9.68 -7.27
N LEU A 50 -8.08 -9.30 -7.43
CA LEU A 50 -8.69 -8.17 -6.71
C LEU A 50 -8.66 -8.38 -5.18
N LEU A 51 -8.99 -9.60 -4.70
CA LEU A 51 -8.94 -9.92 -3.28
C LEU A 51 -7.52 -9.95 -2.72
N TRP A 52 -6.54 -10.34 -3.53
CA TRP A 52 -5.15 -10.40 -3.09
C TRP A 52 -4.47 -9.03 -3.12
N GLU A 53 -4.87 -8.14 -4.03
CA GLU A 53 -4.41 -6.75 -4.08
C GLU A 53 -4.82 -5.97 -2.82
N GLU A 54 -5.94 -6.32 -2.19
CA GLU A 54 -6.37 -5.72 -0.92
C GLU A 54 -5.34 -5.92 0.21
N ASN A 55 -4.54 -6.98 0.16
CA ASN A 55 -3.47 -7.23 1.13
C ASN A 55 -2.17 -6.48 0.83
N ASP A 56 -2.16 -5.62 -0.18
CA ASP A 56 -1.05 -4.75 -0.57
C ASP A 56 0.29 -5.53 -0.69
N PRO A 57 0.39 -6.46 -1.65
CA PRO A 57 1.59 -7.24 -1.86
C PRO A 57 2.75 -6.33 -2.28
N PRO A 58 4.01 -6.69 -1.95
CA PRO A 58 5.15 -5.90 -2.38
C PRO A 58 5.26 -5.89 -3.90
N GLU A 59 5.48 -4.70 -4.49
CA GLU A 59 5.66 -4.53 -5.94
C GLU A 59 6.92 -5.27 -6.41
N ILE A 60 6.76 -6.23 -7.33
CA ILE A 60 7.85 -7.02 -7.88
C ILE A 60 8.10 -6.61 -9.34
N PRO A 61 9.15 -5.80 -9.62
CA PRO A 61 9.41 -5.28 -10.95
C PRO A 61 9.56 -6.36 -12.02
N LYS A 62 9.05 -6.13 -13.22
CA LYS A 62 9.13 -7.07 -14.35
C LYS A 62 10.56 -7.52 -14.67
N LYS A 63 11.55 -6.65 -14.44
CA LYS A 63 12.97 -6.99 -14.60
C LYS A 63 13.37 -8.14 -13.68
N ILE A 64 12.98 -8.06 -12.42
CA ILE A 64 13.28 -9.10 -11.41
C ILE A 64 12.60 -10.41 -11.76
N ARG A 65 11.33 -10.37 -12.21
CA ARG A 65 10.62 -11.58 -12.66
C ARG A 65 11.35 -12.30 -13.79
N ARG A 66 11.94 -11.55 -14.75
CA ARG A 66 12.75 -12.12 -15.84
C ARG A 66 14.09 -12.65 -15.34
N GLU A 67 14.74 -11.97 -14.42
CA GLU A 67 16.00 -12.44 -13.81
C GLU A 67 15.77 -13.74 -13.04
N LEU A 68 14.68 -13.84 -12.28
CA LEU A 68 14.26 -15.05 -11.58
C LEU A 68 13.96 -16.21 -12.56
N ALA A 69 13.25 -15.93 -13.65
CA ALA A 69 12.96 -16.93 -14.67
C ALA A 69 14.21 -17.54 -15.31
N ARG A 70 15.30 -16.79 -15.40
CA ARG A 70 16.60 -17.26 -15.91
C ARG A 70 17.44 -17.95 -14.85
N ALA A 71 17.29 -17.58 -13.59
CA ALA A 71 18.07 -18.13 -12.49
C ALA A 71 17.51 -19.45 -11.97
N LEU A 72 16.20 -19.65 -12.06
CA LEU A 72 15.52 -20.86 -11.59
C LEU A 72 15.67 -21.99 -12.62
N THR A 73 15.97 -23.17 -12.12
CA THR A 73 16.13 -24.40 -12.94
C THR A 73 14.83 -25.18 -12.96
N LEU A 74 14.18 -25.27 -14.12
CA LEU A 74 12.87 -25.92 -14.25
C LEU A 74 12.88 -27.39 -13.80
N SER A 75 13.93 -28.13 -14.07
CA SER A 75 14.03 -29.55 -13.65
C SER A 75 14.12 -29.70 -12.13
N GLU A 76 14.66 -28.73 -11.42
CA GLU A 76 14.70 -28.74 -9.95
C GLU A 76 13.31 -28.43 -9.36
N LEU A 77 12.60 -27.45 -9.94
CA LEU A 77 11.24 -27.07 -9.52
C LEU A 77 10.19 -28.15 -9.86
N ALA A 78 10.37 -28.85 -10.95
CA ALA A 78 9.42 -29.84 -11.46
C ALA A 78 9.77 -31.31 -11.08
N GLN A 79 10.60 -31.51 -10.04
CA GLN A 79 10.98 -32.86 -9.60
C GLN A 79 9.77 -33.71 -9.20
N HIS A 80 8.80 -33.09 -8.55
CA HIS A 80 7.56 -33.71 -8.11
C HIS A 80 6.41 -33.20 -8.99
N ARG A 81 6.03 -34.02 -9.97
CA ARG A 81 5.07 -33.65 -11.01
C ARG A 81 3.73 -33.14 -10.44
N ASP A 82 3.10 -33.95 -9.59
CA ASP A 82 1.73 -33.70 -9.19
C ASP A 82 1.60 -32.42 -8.31
N PRO A 83 2.41 -32.19 -7.27
CA PRO A 83 2.37 -30.95 -6.52
C PRO A 83 2.71 -29.70 -7.34
N PHE A 84 3.67 -29.81 -8.24
CA PHE A 84 4.00 -28.69 -9.12
C PHE A 84 2.85 -28.37 -10.09
N MET A 85 2.19 -29.38 -10.63
CA MET A 85 1.01 -29.20 -11.48
C MET A 85 -0.16 -28.61 -10.68
N GLU A 86 -0.38 -29.05 -9.43
CA GLU A 86 -1.41 -28.46 -8.56
C GLU A 86 -1.15 -26.96 -8.29
N LEU A 87 0.11 -26.59 -8.08
CA LEU A 87 0.49 -25.18 -7.94
C LEU A 87 0.17 -24.38 -9.21
N LEU A 88 0.52 -24.94 -10.38
CA LEU A 88 0.21 -24.29 -11.66
C LEU A 88 -1.29 -24.24 -11.94
N ASP A 89 -2.04 -25.30 -11.67
CA ASP A 89 -3.50 -25.36 -11.82
C ASP A 89 -4.17 -24.32 -10.95
N ARG A 90 -3.70 -24.14 -9.71
CA ARG A 90 -4.25 -23.17 -8.76
C ARG A 90 -4.06 -21.72 -9.20
N LEU A 91 -2.89 -21.39 -9.79
CA LEU A 91 -2.50 -20.00 -10.04
C LEU A 91 -2.55 -19.58 -11.52
N TRP A 92 -2.36 -20.51 -12.47
CA TRP A 92 -2.10 -20.17 -13.86
C TRP A 92 -2.91 -20.95 -14.88
N LEU A 93 -3.18 -22.24 -14.64
CA LEU A 93 -3.82 -23.12 -15.59
C LEU A 93 -5.34 -23.09 -15.39
N ALA A 94 -5.99 -22.07 -15.97
CA ALA A 94 -7.42 -22.05 -16.05
C ALA A 94 -7.85 -23.04 -17.15
N GLU A 95 -8.44 -24.16 -16.80
CA GLU A 95 -9.21 -24.95 -17.75
C GLU A 95 -10.46 -24.12 -18.13
N GLU A 96 -10.45 -23.49 -19.29
CA GLU A 96 -11.72 -23.11 -19.89
C GLU A 96 -12.42 -24.39 -20.33
N PRO A 97 -13.62 -24.70 -19.81
CA PRO A 97 -14.49 -25.68 -20.43
C PRO A 97 -15.06 -25.04 -21.71
N GLY A 98 -14.17 -24.82 -22.67
CA GLY A 98 -14.59 -24.52 -24.01
C GLY A 98 -15.19 -25.80 -24.59
N ILE A 99 -16.50 -25.95 -24.47
CA ILE A 99 -17.24 -26.81 -25.38
C ILE A 99 -17.18 -26.08 -26.74
N ASP A 100 -16.06 -26.27 -27.42
CA ASP A 100 -15.99 -25.96 -28.82
C ASP A 100 -16.82 -27.01 -29.53
N PHE A 101 -18.01 -26.64 -29.98
CA PHE A 101 -18.89 -27.52 -30.76
C PHE A 101 -18.21 -28.04 -32.01
N SER A 102 -17.17 -27.37 -32.53
CA SER A 102 -16.36 -27.83 -33.66
C SER A 102 -15.50 -29.04 -33.30
N SER A 103 -15.10 -29.20 -32.04
CA SER A 103 -14.34 -30.36 -31.54
C SER A 103 -15.19 -31.62 -31.42
N LEU A 104 -16.49 -31.48 -31.20
CA LEU A 104 -17.45 -32.59 -31.18
C LEU A 104 -17.69 -33.15 -32.60
N VAL A 105 -17.53 -32.33 -33.66
CA VAL A 105 -17.77 -32.75 -35.04
C VAL A 105 -16.53 -33.39 -35.64
N ASN A 106 -15.31 -32.99 -35.25
CA ASN A 106 -14.06 -33.40 -35.87
C ASN A 106 -13.17 -34.35 -35.05
N GLY A 107 -13.59 -34.73 -33.82
CA GLY A 107 -12.83 -35.65 -32.97
C GLY A 107 -11.47 -35.08 -32.46
N PHE A 108 -11.15 -33.81 -32.71
CA PHE A 108 -9.93 -33.16 -32.29
C PHE A 108 -10.18 -32.39 -30.99
N ARG A 109 -9.63 -32.88 -29.88
CA ARG A 109 -9.56 -32.11 -28.63
C ARG A 109 -8.48 -31.01 -28.82
N PRO A 110 -8.82 -29.72 -28.62
CA PRO A 110 -7.80 -28.67 -28.67
C PRO A 110 -6.74 -28.90 -27.57
N VAL A 111 -5.47 -28.75 -27.93
CA VAL A 111 -4.35 -28.89 -26.99
C VAL A 111 -4.39 -27.73 -26.02
N THR A 112 -4.65 -28.00 -24.75
CA THR A 112 -4.70 -26.98 -23.68
C THR A 112 -3.29 -26.54 -23.25
N LEU A 113 -3.19 -25.42 -22.55
CA LEU A 113 -1.91 -24.99 -21.96
C LEU A 113 -1.41 -26.06 -20.97
N ARG A 114 -2.31 -26.70 -20.22
CA ARG A 114 -2.00 -27.80 -19.33
C ARG A 114 -1.37 -28.99 -20.08
N ASP A 115 -1.93 -29.38 -21.23
CA ASP A 115 -1.37 -30.46 -22.09
C ASP A 115 0.03 -30.10 -22.61
N ARG A 116 0.26 -28.80 -22.89
CA ARG A 116 1.58 -28.31 -23.31
C ARG A 116 2.60 -28.36 -22.19
N VAL A 117 2.24 -27.91 -20.98
CA VAL A 117 3.08 -28.03 -19.78
C VAL A 117 3.42 -29.51 -19.53
N GLU A 118 2.42 -30.38 -19.56
CA GLU A 118 2.60 -31.81 -19.37
C GLU A 118 3.60 -32.39 -20.39
N ARG A 119 3.50 -31.97 -21.66
CA ARG A 119 4.40 -32.46 -22.73
C ARG A 119 5.81 -31.93 -22.56
N HIS A 120 5.98 -30.62 -22.40
CA HIS A 120 7.29 -29.96 -22.55
C HIS A 120 8.06 -29.83 -21.23
N VAL A 121 7.39 -29.95 -20.09
CA VAL A 121 8.06 -29.92 -18.77
C VAL A 121 8.32 -31.32 -18.24
N PHE A 122 7.35 -32.25 -18.38
CA PHE A 122 7.45 -33.56 -17.74
C PHE A 122 7.79 -34.70 -18.72
N ARG A 123 7.17 -34.76 -19.91
CA ARG A 123 7.42 -35.86 -20.86
C ARG A 123 8.68 -35.66 -21.68
N ASN A 124 8.96 -34.43 -22.09
CA ASN A 124 10.14 -34.06 -22.85
C ASN A 124 10.96 -33.05 -22.04
N GLN A 125 11.59 -33.52 -20.97
CA GLN A 125 12.41 -32.67 -20.12
C GLN A 125 13.52 -31.98 -20.93
N GLY A 126 13.62 -30.65 -20.73
CA GLY A 126 14.57 -29.82 -21.45
C GLY A 126 14.03 -29.11 -22.70
N ASP A 127 12.78 -29.42 -23.15
CA ASP A 127 12.13 -28.71 -24.24
C ASP A 127 11.84 -27.25 -23.88
N TRP A 128 11.49 -27.00 -22.62
CA TRP A 128 11.26 -25.67 -22.07
C TRP A 128 12.23 -25.32 -20.96
N THR A 129 12.66 -24.08 -20.98
CA THR A 129 13.33 -23.40 -19.86
C THR A 129 12.29 -22.84 -18.89
N THR A 130 12.71 -22.42 -17.70
CA THR A 130 11.83 -21.70 -16.76
C THR A 130 11.30 -20.39 -17.38
N GLU A 131 12.13 -19.68 -18.17
CA GLU A 131 11.72 -18.44 -18.85
C GLU A 131 10.61 -18.70 -19.88
N GLU A 132 10.70 -19.79 -20.64
CA GLU A 132 9.65 -20.20 -21.59
C GLU A 132 8.36 -20.63 -20.87
N LEU A 133 8.46 -21.40 -19.81
CA LEU A 133 7.30 -21.73 -18.98
C LEU A 133 6.62 -20.45 -18.44
N PHE A 134 7.39 -19.53 -17.87
CA PHE A 134 6.85 -18.27 -17.35
C PHE A 134 6.19 -17.41 -18.42
N ALA A 135 6.76 -17.40 -19.64
CA ALA A 135 6.17 -16.70 -20.78
C ALA A 135 4.82 -17.32 -21.19
N HIS A 136 4.74 -18.65 -21.26
CA HIS A 136 3.49 -19.35 -21.59
C HIS A 136 2.40 -19.18 -20.53
N LEU A 137 2.77 -19.13 -19.27
CA LEU A 137 1.86 -18.86 -18.15
C LEU A 137 1.50 -17.38 -17.98
N ARG A 138 2.14 -16.47 -18.76
CA ARG A 138 2.01 -15.02 -18.63
C ARG A 138 2.38 -14.48 -17.24
N VAL A 139 3.36 -15.09 -16.61
CA VAL A 139 3.82 -14.70 -15.25
C VAL A 139 4.34 -13.26 -15.20
N PHE A 140 4.92 -12.78 -16.33
CA PHE A 140 5.51 -11.44 -16.40
C PHE A 140 4.47 -10.31 -16.37
N GLU A 141 3.23 -10.60 -16.75
CA GLU A 141 2.10 -9.66 -16.80
C GLU A 141 1.14 -9.81 -15.61
N ALA A 142 1.36 -10.79 -14.75
CA ALA A 142 0.50 -11.07 -13.61
C ALA A 142 0.60 -9.97 -12.53
N GLY A 143 -0.44 -9.86 -11.70
CA GLY A 143 -0.42 -9.04 -10.48
C GLY A 143 0.68 -9.48 -9.51
N ASP A 144 1.17 -8.53 -8.70
CA ASP A 144 2.25 -8.79 -7.75
C ASP A 144 1.87 -9.84 -6.70
N ALA A 145 0.64 -9.82 -6.23
CA ALA A 145 0.12 -10.80 -5.26
C ALA A 145 0.15 -12.23 -5.81
N ARG A 146 -0.27 -12.43 -7.05
CA ARG A 146 -0.26 -13.74 -7.71
C ARG A 146 1.17 -14.24 -7.90
N PHE A 147 2.08 -13.37 -8.32
CA PHE A 147 3.48 -13.72 -8.48
C PHE A 147 4.15 -14.05 -7.14
N ALA A 148 3.86 -13.28 -6.08
CA ALA A 148 4.34 -13.57 -4.73
C ALA A 148 3.88 -14.95 -4.25
N ARG A 149 2.60 -15.28 -4.37
CA ARG A 149 2.04 -16.60 -4.02
C ARG A 149 2.64 -17.74 -4.85
N PHE A 150 3.00 -17.45 -6.10
CA PHE A 150 3.69 -18.43 -6.92
C PHE A 150 5.09 -18.72 -6.39
N LEU A 151 5.87 -17.70 -6.04
CA LEU A 151 7.19 -17.89 -5.44
C LEU A 151 7.11 -18.59 -4.07
N GLU A 152 6.14 -18.24 -3.23
CA GLU A 152 5.88 -18.92 -1.96
C GLU A 152 5.55 -20.41 -2.19
N GLY A 153 4.73 -20.71 -3.18
CA GLY A 153 4.37 -22.06 -3.56
C GLY A 153 5.55 -22.88 -4.09
N LEU A 154 6.44 -22.24 -4.89
CA LEU A 154 7.65 -22.93 -5.40
C LEU A 154 8.60 -23.40 -4.29
N VAL A 155 8.66 -22.68 -3.16
CA VAL A 155 9.50 -23.03 -2.00
C VAL A 155 8.72 -23.74 -0.90
N SER A 156 7.48 -24.16 -1.15
CA SER A 156 6.67 -24.89 -0.19
C SER A 156 7.08 -26.37 -0.08
N ALA A 157 6.79 -26.99 1.06
CA ALA A 157 6.99 -28.42 1.29
C ALA A 157 6.18 -29.31 0.33
N ASP A 158 5.11 -28.78 -0.26
CA ASP A 158 4.32 -29.52 -1.26
C ASP A 158 5.12 -29.69 -2.57
N VAL A 159 5.89 -28.68 -2.99
CA VAL A 159 6.64 -28.69 -4.24
C VAL A 159 8.06 -29.21 -4.04
N LEU A 160 8.74 -28.76 -2.99
CA LEU A 160 10.10 -29.17 -2.63
C LEU A 160 10.06 -29.95 -1.31
N LEU A 161 10.17 -31.28 -1.38
CA LEU A 161 10.04 -32.16 -0.22
C LEU A 161 11.29 -32.18 0.69
N ASP A 162 12.36 -31.53 0.28
CA ASP A 162 13.60 -31.46 1.04
C ASP A 162 13.81 -30.04 1.60
N GLU A 163 14.02 -29.93 2.92
CA GLU A 163 14.24 -28.66 3.61
C GLU A 163 15.42 -27.87 3.02
N HIS A 164 16.54 -28.57 2.71
CA HIS A 164 17.70 -27.92 2.12
C HIS A 164 17.41 -27.38 0.71
N ALA A 165 16.61 -28.09 -0.08
CA ALA A 165 16.17 -27.61 -1.40
C ALA A 165 15.27 -26.38 -1.27
N GLN A 166 14.38 -26.35 -0.28
CA GLN A 166 13.53 -25.18 0.02
C GLN A 166 14.38 -23.96 0.38
N GLU A 167 15.32 -24.11 1.32
CA GLU A 167 16.21 -23.03 1.76
C GLU A 167 17.13 -22.54 0.64
N ALA A 168 17.70 -23.44 -0.15
CA ALA A 168 18.56 -23.12 -1.28
C ALA A 168 17.79 -22.32 -2.35
N THR A 169 16.58 -22.77 -2.69
CA THR A 169 15.71 -22.11 -3.67
C THR A 169 15.24 -20.74 -3.15
N ALA A 170 14.85 -20.63 -1.88
CA ALA A 170 14.49 -19.36 -1.26
C ALA A 170 15.67 -18.39 -1.24
N THR A 171 16.88 -18.88 -0.96
CA THR A 171 18.12 -18.08 -0.98
C THR A 171 18.41 -17.57 -2.39
N LEU A 172 18.30 -18.43 -3.41
CA LEU A 172 18.48 -18.04 -4.81
C LEU A 172 17.46 -16.95 -5.21
N ILE A 173 16.19 -17.14 -4.92
CA ILE A 173 15.13 -16.17 -5.18
C ILE A 173 15.44 -14.85 -4.48
N ASN A 174 15.87 -14.88 -3.22
CA ASN A 174 16.19 -13.70 -2.43
C ASN A 174 17.39 -12.91 -2.97
N THR A 175 18.33 -13.56 -3.67
CA THR A 175 19.43 -12.85 -4.34
C THR A 175 18.93 -11.82 -5.34
N HIS A 176 17.81 -12.11 -6.01
CA HIS A 176 17.18 -11.21 -6.99
C HIS A 176 16.13 -10.26 -6.36
N LEU A 177 15.43 -10.69 -5.31
CA LEU A 177 14.39 -9.90 -4.67
C LEU A 177 14.93 -8.79 -3.75
N ARG A 178 16.01 -9.07 -2.99
CA ARG A 178 16.58 -8.13 -2.00
C ARG A 178 16.98 -6.77 -2.56
N PRO A 179 17.54 -6.65 -3.77
CA PRO A 179 17.81 -5.33 -4.36
C PRO A 179 16.57 -4.46 -4.56
N ALA A 180 15.38 -5.07 -4.69
CA ALA A 180 14.10 -4.37 -4.73
C ALA A 180 13.49 -4.13 -3.34
N GLY A 181 14.16 -4.55 -2.27
CA GLY A 181 13.65 -4.44 -0.91
C GLY A 181 12.50 -5.42 -0.62
N ILE A 182 12.60 -6.63 -1.14
CA ILE A 182 11.64 -7.72 -0.97
C ILE A 182 12.41 -9.00 -0.65
N GLU A 183 11.84 -9.90 0.13
CA GLU A 183 12.41 -11.23 0.33
C GLU A 183 11.35 -12.27 0.68
N LEU A 184 11.65 -13.53 0.40
CA LEU A 184 11.00 -14.69 1.00
C LEU A 184 11.61 -14.91 2.39
N ARG A 185 10.83 -14.68 3.44
CA ARG A 185 11.27 -14.85 4.83
C ARG A 185 10.59 -16.06 5.42
N GLN A 186 11.37 -16.87 6.15
CA GLN A 186 10.77 -17.91 6.97
C GLN A 186 9.96 -17.27 8.10
N THR A 187 8.65 -17.50 8.08
CA THR A 187 7.70 -16.93 9.05
C THR A 187 7.16 -17.97 10.03
N GLY A 188 7.45 -19.24 9.80
CA GLY A 188 7.01 -20.35 10.65
C GLY A 188 7.52 -21.69 10.16
N ASN A 189 6.98 -22.75 10.75
CA ASN A 189 7.17 -24.14 10.31
C ASN A 189 5.79 -24.80 10.21
N ASP A 190 5.61 -25.62 9.19
CA ASP A 190 4.45 -26.47 9.02
C ASP A 190 4.89 -27.93 8.92
N GLY A 191 4.43 -28.77 9.86
CA GLY A 191 4.80 -30.17 9.91
C GLY A 191 6.31 -30.46 10.03
N GLY A 192 7.12 -29.46 10.44
CA GLY A 192 8.58 -29.55 10.52
C GLY A 192 9.31 -28.91 9.34
N TYR A 193 8.60 -28.51 8.29
CA TYR A 193 9.17 -27.82 7.12
C TYR A 193 9.08 -26.30 7.26
N PRO A 194 10.07 -25.54 6.75
CA PRO A 194 10.05 -24.09 6.79
C PRO A 194 8.91 -23.54 5.93
N LEU A 195 8.16 -22.59 6.51
CA LEU A 195 7.13 -21.83 5.82
C LEU A 195 7.68 -20.47 5.41
N PHE A 196 7.74 -20.21 4.10
CA PHE A 196 8.22 -18.95 3.56
C PHE A 196 7.07 -18.06 3.13
N THR A 197 7.18 -16.77 3.46
CA THR A 197 6.22 -15.75 3.05
C THR A 197 6.96 -14.56 2.43
N MET A 198 6.39 -14.00 1.37
CA MET A 198 6.91 -12.79 0.73
C MET A 198 6.71 -11.59 1.65
N VAL A 199 7.81 -10.91 1.97
CA VAL A 199 7.79 -9.71 2.82
C VAL A 199 8.57 -8.58 2.17
N SER A 200 8.13 -7.35 2.38
CA SER A 200 8.95 -6.18 2.06
C SER A 200 10.06 -6.05 3.12
N THR A 201 11.31 -5.91 2.68
CA THR A 201 12.46 -5.59 3.56
C THR A 201 12.72 -4.10 3.63
N ARG A 202 12.15 -3.33 2.70
CA ARG A 202 12.00 -1.90 2.92
C ARG A 202 11.20 -1.77 4.21
N TRP A 203 11.66 -0.99 5.12
CA TRP A 203 11.06 -0.83 6.44
C TRP A 203 9.71 -0.09 6.36
N HIS A 204 8.82 -0.64 5.57
CA HIS A 204 7.40 -0.38 5.63
C HIS A 204 6.89 -1.36 6.67
N GLY A 205 6.78 -0.91 7.90
CA GLY A 205 6.21 -1.75 8.94
C GLY A 205 4.97 -2.42 8.35
N THR A 206 4.89 -3.74 8.45
CA THR A 206 3.77 -4.59 7.99
C THR A 206 2.44 -4.21 8.67
N ARG A 207 2.44 -3.14 9.46
CA ARG A 207 1.28 -2.59 10.16
C ARG A 207 0.77 -1.38 9.38
N ARG A 208 -0.48 -1.45 8.96
CA ARG A 208 -1.22 -0.26 8.53
C ARG A 208 -1.07 0.80 9.62
N PRO A 209 -0.84 2.07 9.26
CA PRO A 209 -0.80 3.13 10.26
C PRO A 209 -2.06 3.09 11.12
N LYS A 210 -1.86 3.05 12.42
CA LYS A 210 -2.91 3.03 13.44
C LYS A 210 -2.47 3.96 14.57
N ASN A 211 -3.42 4.54 15.28
CA ASN A 211 -3.12 5.48 16.35
C ASN A 211 -2.29 6.70 15.87
N ILE A 212 -2.76 7.33 14.77
CA ILE A 212 -2.11 8.52 14.24
C ILE A 212 -2.44 9.69 15.17
N ILE A 213 -1.41 10.26 15.79
CA ILE A 213 -1.53 11.38 16.69
C ILE A 213 -1.34 12.67 15.90
N PHE A 214 -2.35 13.52 15.86
CA PHE A 214 -2.35 14.71 15.04
C PHE A 214 -3.18 15.85 15.66
N ALA A 215 -3.17 16.99 15.01
CA ALA A 215 -3.88 18.19 15.45
C ALA A 215 -3.55 18.60 16.89
N SER A 216 -2.30 18.41 17.31
CA SER A 216 -1.82 18.72 18.66
C SER A 216 -0.75 19.79 18.64
N ARG A 217 -1.02 20.93 19.30
CA ARG A 217 -0.08 22.06 19.40
C ARG A 217 1.11 21.77 20.30
N THR A 218 0.93 20.89 21.26
CA THR A 218 1.95 20.52 22.25
C THR A 218 2.24 19.04 22.15
N LYS A 219 3.43 18.64 22.60
CA LYS A 219 3.77 17.22 22.68
C LYS A 219 2.79 16.50 23.60
N PRO A 220 2.00 15.53 23.11
CA PRO A 220 1.08 14.78 23.95
C PRO A 220 1.85 13.86 24.91
N ASP A 221 1.32 13.67 26.10
CA ASP A 221 1.77 12.61 27.00
C ASP A 221 0.94 11.36 26.71
N ILE A 222 1.61 10.27 26.31
CA ILE A 222 0.99 9.06 25.78
C ILE A 222 1.27 7.90 26.72
N ARG A 223 0.23 7.11 27.00
CA ARG A 223 0.33 5.81 27.68
C ARG A 223 -0.32 4.71 26.85
N PHE A 224 0.17 3.49 27.02
CA PHE A 224 -0.54 2.33 26.53
C PHE A 224 -1.68 1.99 27.48
N ARG A 225 -2.91 2.00 26.99
CA ARG A 225 -4.08 1.48 27.68
C ARG A 225 -4.10 -0.03 27.63
N SER A 226 -3.78 -0.60 26.43
CA SER A 226 -3.59 -2.03 26.23
C SER A 226 -2.39 -2.23 25.30
N SER A 227 -1.38 -2.96 25.78
CA SER A 227 -0.22 -3.34 24.95
C SER A 227 -0.55 -4.48 23.98
N VAL A 228 -1.60 -5.26 24.27
CA VAL A 228 -2.05 -6.37 23.41
C VAL A 228 -2.78 -5.83 22.18
N ASP A 229 -3.65 -4.85 22.39
CA ASP A 229 -4.48 -4.25 21.34
C ASP A 229 -3.82 -3.02 20.70
N ASN A 230 -2.62 -2.63 21.17
CA ASN A 230 -1.94 -1.39 20.82
C ASN A 230 -2.80 -0.13 21.02
N ASP A 231 -3.69 -0.15 22.03
CA ASP A 231 -4.48 1.02 22.38
C ASP A 231 -3.63 2.01 23.14
N ILE A 232 -3.68 3.25 22.68
CA ILE A 232 -3.02 4.37 23.33
C ILE A 232 -4.07 5.31 23.95
N GLU A 233 -3.71 5.93 25.06
CA GLU A 233 -4.47 7.04 25.65
C GLU A 233 -3.56 8.26 25.79
N ILE A 234 -4.15 9.43 25.53
CA ILE A 234 -3.50 10.70 25.81
C ILE A 234 -3.81 11.05 27.26
N VAL A 235 -2.78 11.31 28.05
CA VAL A 235 -2.92 11.70 29.46
C VAL A 235 -2.42 13.12 29.68
N GLY A 236 -2.89 13.74 30.76
CA GLY A 236 -2.48 15.11 31.13
C GLY A 236 -3.43 16.19 30.62
N GLY A 237 -3.07 17.46 30.88
CA GLY A 237 -3.93 18.62 30.66
C GLY A 237 -4.20 19.00 29.19
N HIS A 238 -3.63 18.28 28.23
CA HIS A 238 -3.75 18.54 26.79
C HIS A 238 -4.46 17.42 26.03
N ALA A 239 -5.13 16.51 26.74
CA ALA A 239 -5.84 15.40 26.11
C ALA A 239 -6.91 15.89 25.12
N ASP A 240 -7.67 16.93 25.47
CA ASP A 240 -8.72 17.51 24.63
C ASP A 240 -8.16 18.27 23.40
N ASP A 241 -6.89 18.65 23.44
CA ASP A 241 -6.22 19.38 22.35
C ASP A 241 -5.54 18.44 21.34
N THR A 242 -5.59 17.12 21.55
CA THR A 242 -4.90 16.13 20.71
C THR A 242 -5.91 15.16 20.10
N LEU A 243 -5.77 14.89 18.82
CA LEU A 243 -6.58 13.89 18.12
C LEU A 243 -5.77 12.61 17.90
N VAL A 244 -6.44 11.47 18.02
CA VAL A 244 -5.87 10.14 17.72
C VAL A 244 -6.80 9.43 16.77
N TYR A 245 -6.35 9.24 15.51
CA TYR A 245 -7.06 8.40 14.58
C TYR A 245 -6.69 6.94 14.87
N ASP A 246 -7.61 6.20 15.47
CA ASP A 246 -7.41 4.87 16.03
C ASP A 246 -7.79 3.72 15.07
N ARG A 247 -8.19 4.05 13.85
CA ARG A 247 -8.57 3.09 12.82
C ARG A 247 -7.40 2.76 11.89
N ASP A 248 -7.45 1.58 11.27
CA ASP A 248 -6.51 1.22 10.22
C ASP A 248 -6.68 2.14 9.02
N VAL A 249 -5.56 2.56 8.42
CA VAL A 249 -5.57 3.30 7.16
C VAL A 249 -5.79 2.31 6.02
N PRO A 250 -6.78 2.51 5.15
CA PRO A 250 -7.04 1.66 3.99
C PRO A 250 -5.88 1.62 2.99
N ALA A 251 -5.88 0.64 2.08
CA ALA A 251 -4.85 0.48 1.05
C ALA A 251 -4.81 1.67 0.06
N ASP A 252 -5.96 2.29 -0.18
CA ASP A 252 -6.11 3.48 -1.02
C ASP A 252 -5.79 4.81 -0.30
N GLY A 253 -5.23 4.72 0.91
CA GLY A 253 -4.82 5.86 1.73
C GLY A 253 -5.94 6.41 2.63
N LEU A 254 -5.61 7.47 3.37
CA LEU A 254 -6.58 8.13 4.25
C LEU A 254 -7.30 9.25 3.47
N ARG A 255 -8.61 9.10 3.28
CA ARG A 255 -9.46 10.05 2.55
C ARG A 255 -10.37 10.81 3.51
N TRP A 256 -10.95 11.92 3.04
CA TRP A 256 -11.84 12.72 3.87
C TRP A 256 -13.04 11.94 4.41
N HIS A 257 -13.63 11.03 3.64
CA HIS A 257 -14.76 10.24 4.12
C HIS A 257 -14.39 9.32 5.31
N HIS A 258 -13.15 8.76 5.34
CA HIS A 258 -12.68 7.98 6.48
C HIS A 258 -12.56 8.84 7.75
N LEU A 259 -11.99 10.04 7.58
CA LEU A 259 -11.79 10.97 8.69
C LEU A 259 -13.13 11.53 9.19
N HIS A 260 -14.06 11.81 8.28
CA HIS A 260 -15.41 12.25 8.62
C HIS A 260 -16.19 11.17 9.37
N ALA A 261 -16.13 9.91 8.91
CA ALA A 261 -16.80 8.79 9.58
C ALA A 261 -16.22 8.57 10.99
N TRP A 262 -14.89 8.62 11.11
CA TRP A 262 -14.22 8.54 12.41
C TRP A 262 -14.64 9.68 13.35
N TRP A 263 -14.68 10.93 12.85
CA TRP A 263 -15.07 12.09 13.64
C TRP A 263 -16.50 12.00 14.13
N LYS A 264 -17.43 11.61 13.26
CA LYS A 264 -18.85 11.42 13.58
C LYS A 264 -19.07 10.40 14.70
N ASP A 265 -18.32 9.28 14.66
CA ASP A 265 -18.46 8.22 15.65
C ASP A 265 -17.85 8.59 17.00
N THR A 266 -16.79 9.39 17.00
CA THR A 266 -16.09 9.80 18.23
C THR A 266 -16.65 11.08 18.85
N HIS A 267 -17.33 11.91 18.04
CA HIS A 267 -17.91 13.20 18.45
C HIS A 267 -19.36 13.32 17.97
N PRO A 268 -20.29 12.60 18.59
CA PRO A 268 -21.70 12.62 18.18
C PRO A 268 -22.31 14.02 18.41
N THR A 269 -22.39 14.81 17.35
CA THR A 269 -23.09 16.09 17.31
C THR A 269 -24.43 15.90 16.61
N GLY A 270 -25.46 16.65 17.01
CA GLY A 270 -26.85 16.36 16.69
C GLY A 270 -27.32 16.44 15.21
N ASN A 271 -26.51 16.94 14.26
CA ASN A 271 -26.91 17.09 12.85
C ASN A 271 -25.78 16.67 11.89
N ASP A 272 -26.16 15.95 10.81
CA ASP A 272 -25.22 15.39 9.81
C ASP A 272 -24.43 16.46 9.00
N THR A 273 -24.89 17.69 8.93
CA THR A 273 -24.23 18.78 8.19
C THR A 273 -23.13 19.49 9.03
N ASP A 274 -23.22 19.44 10.34
CA ASP A 274 -22.33 20.20 11.22
C ASP A 274 -20.98 19.51 11.46
N PHE A 275 -20.90 18.17 11.36
CA PHE A 275 -19.69 17.43 11.74
C PHE A 275 -18.48 17.70 10.83
N ARG A 276 -18.69 17.99 9.55
CA ARG A 276 -17.60 18.32 8.59
C ARG A 276 -16.99 19.67 8.92
N ASP A 277 -17.84 20.64 9.17
CA ASP A 277 -17.43 21.99 9.57
C ASP A 277 -16.76 21.99 10.94
N ASP A 278 -17.26 21.18 11.85
CA ASP A 278 -16.66 21.04 13.19
C ASP A 278 -15.27 20.43 13.13
N LEU A 279 -15.09 19.36 12.34
CA LEU A 279 -13.77 18.78 12.10
C LEU A 279 -12.84 19.80 11.44
N TYR A 280 -13.27 20.49 10.37
CA TYR A 280 -12.47 21.52 9.74
C TYR A 280 -12.02 22.60 10.73
N LYS A 281 -12.95 23.16 11.51
CA LYS A 281 -12.66 24.16 12.54
C LYS A 281 -11.69 23.62 13.59
N ARG A 282 -11.89 22.37 14.01
CA ARG A 282 -11.00 21.70 14.97
C ARG A 282 -9.58 21.54 14.43
N LEU A 283 -9.42 21.12 13.18
CA LEU A 283 -8.12 20.98 12.51
C LEU A 283 -7.46 22.35 12.30
N LEU A 284 -8.21 23.34 11.80
CA LEU A 284 -7.69 24.71 11.62
C LEU A 284 -7.24 25.34 12.94
N LYS A 285 -7.97 25.07 14.04
CA LYS A 285 -7.61 25.53 15.39
C LYS A 285 -6.30 24.96 15.89
N SER A 286 -5.90 23.76 15.44
CA SER A 286 -4.64 23.14 15.88
C SER A 286 -3.39 23.80 15.28
N LEU A 287 -3.54 24.49 14.17
CA LEU A 287 -2.42 25.18 13.51
C LEU A 287 -1.91 26.37 14.32
N PRO A 288 -0.59 26.61 14.32
CA PRO A 288 -0.01 27.75 15.03
C PRO A 288 -0.57 29.09 14.54
N GLU A 289 -0.91 29.96 15.49
CA GLU A 289 -1.45 31.29 15.15
C GLU A 289 -0.41 32.21 14.51
N ASN A 290 0.85 32.00 14.83
CA ASN A 290 2.00 32.75 14.30
C ASN A 290 2.55 32.17 12.99
N SER A 291 1.89 31.18 12.38
CA SER A 291 2.27 30.61 11.09
C SER A 291 1.17 30.81 10.03
N PRO A 292 1.05 32.01 9.45
CA PRO A 292 0.06 32.27 8.41
C PRO A 292 0.23 31.39 7.17
N GLY A 293 1.46 31.00 6.82
CA GLY A 293 1.72 30.09 5.70
C GLY A 293 1.07 28.72 5.87
N GLN A 294 1.19 28.09 7.06
CA GLN A 294 0.52 26.82 7.33
C GLN A 294 -1.02 26.96 7.28
N ARG A 295 -1.56 28.04 7.85
CA ARG A 295 -3.01 28.29 7.81
C ARG A 295 -3.53 28.50 6.40
N ASN A 296 -2.80 29.26 5.57
CA ASN A 296 -3.15 29.51 4.19
C ASN A 296 -3.06 28.22 3.36
N PHE A 297 -2.01 27.40 3.56
CA PHE A 297 -1.86 26.10 2.92
C PHE A 297 -3.05 25.20 3.25
N PHE A 298 -3.35 25.00 4.53
CA PHE A 298 -4.45 24.16 4.97
C PHE A 298 -5.80 24.62 4.43
N SER A 299 -6.08 25.92 4.51
CA SER A 299 -7.33 26.50 4.02
C SER A 299 -7.47 26.36 2.51
N ALA A 300 -6.40 26.60 1.76
CA ALA A 300 -6.38 26.44 0.30
C ALA A 300 -6.55 24.94 -0.09
N TYR A 301 -5.86 24.03 0.59
CA TYR A 301 -6.01 22.60 0.38
C TYR A 301 -7.46 22.15 0.60
N HIS A 302 -8.04 22.51 1.75
CA HIS A 302 -9.42 22.15 2.09
C HIS A 302 -10.42 22.78 1.11
N HIS A 303 -10.19 24.01 0.67
CA HIS A 303 -11.06 24.66 -0.33
C HIS A 303 -11.04 23.93 -1.67
N LEU A 304 -9.89 23.41 -2.09
CA LEU A 304 -9.72 22.74 -3.38
C LEU A 304 -10.19 21.28 -3.36
N LEU A 305 -10.00 20.56 -2.24
CA LEU A 305 -10.15 19.12 -2.13
C LEU A 305 -11.13 18.68 -1.04
N GLY A 306 -11.32 19.46 0.01
CA GLY A 306 -12.17 19.09 1.15
C GLY A 306 -13.65 18.85 0.83
N PRO A 307 -14.25 19.48 -0.21
CA PRO A 307 -15.62 19.17 -0.59
C PRO A 307 -15.81 17.76 -1.12
N SER A 308 -14.79 17.15 -1.72
CA SER A 308 -14.85 15.76 -2.20
C SER A 308 -14.50 14.78 -1.08
N PRO A 309 -15.41 13.86 -0.73
CA PRO A 309 -15.14 12.87 0.31
C PRO A 309 -14.04 11.87 -0.07
N ASP A 310 -13.79 11.70 -1.38
CA ASP A 310 -12.82 10.74 -1.92
C ASP A 310 -11.42 11.33 -2.13
N ASP A 311 -11.24 12.63 -1.91
CA ASP A 311 -9.92 13.24 -1.96
C ASP A 311 -9.11 12.91 -0.69
N PRO A 312 -7.75 12.84 -0.78
CA PRO A 312 -6.89 12.56 0.36
C PRO A 312 -7.10 13.54 1.52
N ALA A 313 -7.14 13.03 2.74
CA ALA A 313 -7.27 13.85 3.93
C ALA A 313 -5.90 14.40 4.37
N LEU A 314 -5.81 15.71 4.57
CA LEU A 314 -4.62 16.39 5.05
C LEU A 314 -4.63 16.45 6.58
N LEU A 315 -3.70 15.76 7.23
CA LEU A 315 -3.55 15.73 8.68
C LEU A 315 -2.56 16.81 9.14
N PRO A 316 -2.99 17.81 9.92
CA PRO A 316 -2.08 18.83 10.43
C PRO A 316 -1.41 18.41 11.73
N GLU A 317 -0.23 18.95 12.02
CA GLU A 317 0.47 18.85 13.30
C GLU A 317 0.61 17.39 13.78
N VAL A 318 1.25 16.54 12.93
CA VAL A 318 1.35 15.10 13.17
C VAL A 318 2.62 14.76 13.93
N TRP A 319 2.48 13.93 14.98
CA TRP A 319 3.61 13.45 15.76
C TRP A 319 4.10 12.09 15.26
N LEU A 320 5.32 12.06 14.71
CA LEU A 320 5.93 10.85 14.12
C LEU A 320 6.50 9.91 15.19
N HIS A 321 7.14 10.48 16.19
CA HIS A 321 7.78 9.74 17.26
C HIS A 321 7.27 10.18 18.61
N TRP A 322 6.90 9.19 19.39
CA TRP A 322 6.78 9.40 20.82
C TRP A 322 8.13 9.12 21.49
N ASP A 323 8.73 10.14 22.06
CA ASP A 323 9.91 10.02 22.90
C ASP A 323 9.49 10.34 24.35
N HIS A 324 9.67 9.36 25.22
CA HIS A 324 9.38 9.51 26.64
C HIS A 324 10.29 10.52 27.34
N LYS A 325 11.42 10.89 26.71
CA LYS A 325 12.31 11.91 27.25
C LYS A 325 11.75 13.30 27.03
N THR A 326 11.69 14.04 28.11
CA THR A 326 11.13 15.38 28.11
C THR A 326 12.09 16.40 27.48
N VAL A 327 11.55 17.58 27.11
CA VAL A 327 12.35 18.75 26.72
C VAL A 327 13.45 19.07 27.73
N ARG A 328 13.22 18.75 29.01
CA ARG A 328 14.18 18.97 30.10
C ARG A 328 15.44 18.10 29.97
N GLU A 329 15.29 16.90 29.37
CA GLU A 329 16.42 15.96 29.19
C GLU A 329 17.13 16.14 27.86
N ARG A 330 16.42 16.58 26.81
CA ARG A 330 16.94 16.71 25.43
C ARG A 330 17.01 18.14 24.91
N GLY A 331 16.46 19.11 25.65
CA GLY A 331 16.35 20.51 25.21
C GLY A 331 15.15 20.78 24.31
N PRO A 332 14.85 22.06 24.03
CA PRO A 332 13.70 22.49 23.23
C PRO A 332 13.74 21.97 21.78
N GLU A 333 14.89 21.63 21.26
CA GLU A 333 15.08 21.10 19.90
C GLU A 333 14.52 19.68 19.70
N ALA A 334 14.38 18.90 20.80
CA ALA A 334 13.76 17.57 20.75
C ALA A 334 12.31 17.60 20.29
N LEU A 335 11.62 18.71 20.45
CA LEU A 335 10.24 18.91 20.01
C LEU A 335 10.14 19.19 18.51
N LEU A 336 11.12 19.90 17.95
CA LEU A 336 11.11 20.31 16.53
C LEU A 336 11.33 19.14 15.57
N ARG A 337 11.97 18.05 16.03
CA ARG A 337 12.33 16.90 15.18
C ARG A 337 11.30 15.79 15.11
N SER A 338 10.22 15.89 15.87
CA SER A 338 9.23 14.81 15.99
C SER A 338 7.85 15.18 15.46
N ARG A 339 7.63 16.40 15.04
CA ARG A 339 6.35 16.90 14.55
C ARG A 339 6.46 17.32 13.10
N MET A 340 5.50 16.90 12.29
CA MET A 340 5.31 17.28 10.90
C MET A 340 4.21 18.34 10.83
N ASP A 341 4.39 19.35 9.99
CA ASP A 341 3.35 20.35 9.78
C ASP A 341 2.10 19.73 9.17
N PHE A 342 2.29 18.89 8.12
CA PHE A 342 1.20 18.13 7.52
C PHE A 342 1.66 16.76 7.05
N LEU A 343 0.73 15.80 7.07
CA LEU A 343 0.90 14.44 6.56
C LEU A 343 -0.26 14.07 5.64
N LEU A 344 0.08 13.50 4.49
CA LEU A 344 -0.83 12.77 3.60
C LEU A 344 -0.46 11.29 3.60
N LEU A 345 -1.45 10.44 3.77
CA LEU A 345 -1.33 9.00 3.61
C LEU A 345 -2.05 8.61 2.32
N LEU A 346 -1.28 8.34 1.29
CA LEU A 346 -1.76 8.13 -0.08
C LEU A 346 -1.80 6.63 -0.43
N PRO A 347 -2.44 6.24 -1.56
CA PRO A 347 -2.43 4.87 -2.05
C PRO A 347 -1.00 4.29 -2.13
N HIS A 348 -0.90 2.96 -2.19
CA HIS A 348 0.37 2.25 -2.26
C HIS A 348 1.32 2.56 -1.08
N ARG A 349 0.74 2.85 0.10
CA ARG A 349 1.47 3.21 1.34
C ARG A 349 2.39 4.42 1.22
N GLN A 350 2.14 5.28 0.24
CA GLN A 350 2.92 6.50 0.09
C GLN A 350 2.64 7.46 1.24
N ARG A 351 3.69 7.97 1.86
CA ARG A 351 3.63 8.91 2.97
C ARG A 351 4.27 10.22 2.55
N VAL A 352 3.46 11.25 2.44
CA VAL A 352 3.92 12.56 1.99
C VAL A 352 3.85 13.54 3.15
N VAL A 353 5.00 14.08 3.50
CA VAL A 353 5.15 15.15 4.49
C VAL A 353 5.21 16.48 3.77
N ILE A 354 4.46 17.45 4.25
CA ILE A 354 4.52 18.83 3.78
C ILE A 354 4.94 19.70 4.95
N GLU A 355 6.03 20.42 4.75
CA GLU A 355 6.61 21.35 5.71
C GLU A 355 6.50 22.77 5.18
N VAL A 356 6.14 23.71 6.05
CA VAL A 356 6.05 25.14 5.74
C VAL A 356 7.11 25.89 6.53
N ASP A 357 8.22 26.21 5.88
CA ASP A 357 9.39 26.78 6.53
C ASP A 357 9.24 28.28 6.76
N GLY A 358 9.09 28.67 8.02
CA GLY A 358 9.23 30.06 8.44
C GLY A 358 10.72 30.51 8.48
N SER A 359 10.96 31.80 8.39
CA SER A 359 12.32 32.38 8.46
C SER A 359 13.12 31.92 9.68
N GLN A 360 12.46 31.61 10.77
CA GLN A 360 13.08 31.11 12.01
C GLN A 360 13.76 29.73 11.86
N HIS A 361 13.42 28.94 10.82
CA HIS A 361 14.00 27.62 10.59
C HIS A 361 15.42 27.67 10.03
N TYR A 362 15.83 28.77 9.41
CA TYR A 362 17.15 28.93 8.79
C TYR A 362 17.88 30.21 9.22
N THR A 363 17.31 30.99 10.16
CA THR A 363 17.91 32.26 10.63
C THR A 363 18.01 32.32 12.15
N ARG A 364 18.92 33.19 12.63
CA ARG A 364 18.99 33.70 14.01
C ARG A 364 18.30 35.08 14.07
N ASP A 365 18.12 35.59 15.27
CA ASP A 365 17.72 36.98 15.52
C ASP A 365 16.42 37.37 14.79
N ARG A 366 15.38 36.50 14.86
CA ARG A 366 14.07 36.73 14.26
C ARG A 366 14.09 37.00 12.74
N GLY A 367 14.97 36.30 12.01
CA GLY A 367 14.97 36.35 10.56
C GLY A 367 16.10 37.23 9.95
N GLN A 368 17.00 37.82 10.77
CA GLN A 368 17.99 38.74 10.27
C GLN A 368 19.31 38.08 9.83
N THR A 369 19.73 37.01 10.45
CA THR A 369 21.03 36.40 10.15
C THR A 369 20.89 34.92 9.80
N PRO A 370 21.40 34.46 8.63
CA PRO A 370 21.38 33.03 8.27
C PRO A 370 22.09 32.17 9.33
N ASP A 371 21.51 31.00 9.62
CA ASP A 371 22.07 30.04 10.55
C ASP A 371 22.35 28.71 9.85
N THR A 372 23.62 28.47 9.53
CA THR A 372 24.06 27.25 8.86
C THR A 372 23.83 25.99 9.71
N GLY A 373 23.82 26.10 11.04
CA GLY A 373 23.53 25.00 11.95
C GLY A 373 22.06 24.55 11.82
N LYS A 374 21.14 25.50 11.89
CA LYS A 374 19.69 25.22 11.69
C LYS A 374 19.41 24.64 10.31
N TYR A 375 20.03 25.18 9.27
CA TYR A 375 19.92 24.63 7.92
C TYR A 375 20.42 23.17 7.85
N ALA A 376 21.58 22.87 8.46
CA ALA A 376 22.13 21.52 8.49
C ALA A 376 21.20 20.54 9.23
N GLU A 377 20.57 20.98 10.32
CA GLU A 377 19.58 20.20 11.07
C GLU A 377 18.32 19.91 10.26
N MET A 378 17.80 20.89 9.55
CA MET A 378 16.65 20.73 8.65
C MET A 378 16.94 19.69 7.56
N VAL A 379 18.09 19.80 6.89
CA VAL A 379 18.52 18.84 5.86
C VAL A 379 18.76 17.44 6.43
N ALA A 380 19.23 17.35 7.69
CA ALA A 380 19.39 16.06 8.38
C ALA A 380 18.04 15.42 8.68
N ALA A 381 17.04 16.21 9.12
CA ALA A 381 15.68 15.74 9.35
C ALA A 381 15.03 15.21 8.06
N ASP A 382 15.23 15.90 6.94
CA ASP A 382 14.73 15.43 5.63
C ASP A 382 15.34 14.10 5.22
N ARG A 383 16.65 13.92 5.42
CA ARG A 383 17.30 12.64 5.13
C ARG A 383 16.75 11.52 6.01
N ASP A 384 16.50 11.78 7.30
CA ASP A 384 15.93 10.80 8.22
C ASP A 384 14.52 10.40 7.80
N LEU A 385 13.68 11.35 7.42
CA LEU A 385 12.34 11.07 6.89
C LEU A 385 12.39 10.26 5.59
N LYS A 386 13.26 10.63 4.65
CA LYS A 386 13.44 9.90 3.38
C LYS A 386 13.95 8.48 3.58
N LEU A 387 14.85 8.25 4.55
CA LEU A 387 15.31 6.91 4.91
C LEU A 387 14.21 6.05 5.55
N ARG A 388 13.12 6.65 5.99
CA ARG A 388 11.91 6.01 6.53
C ARG A 388 10.77 5.99 5.53
N ASP A 389 11.08 6.17 4.23
CA ASP A 389 10.12 6.17 3.12
C ASP A 389 9.05 7.25 3.20
N TYR A 390 9.36 8.41 3.77
CA TYR A 390 8.55 9.60 3.64
C TYR A 390 9.07 10.47 2.49
N GLU A 391 8.19 10.88 1.60
CA GLU A 391 8.49 11.96 0.66
C GLU A 391 8.23 13.29 1.34
N VAL A 392 9.19 14.22 1.23
CA VAL A 392 9.11 15.51 1.90
C VAL A 392 9.06 16.63 0.85
N PHE A 393 8.02 17.44 0.93
CA PHE A 393 7.90 18.70 0.16
C PHE A 393 7.96 19.88 1.13
N ARG A 394 8.81 20.86 0.80
CA ARG A 394 8.96 22.08 1.59
C ARG A 394 8.48 23.29 0.81
N PHE A 395 7.79 24.15 1.50
CA PHE A 395 7.30 25.42 1.00
C PHE A 395 7.85 26.55 1.86
N GLY A 396 8.43 27.54 1.21
CA GLY A 396 8.88 28.75 1.89
C GLY A 396 7.69 29.57 2.40
N HIS A 397 7.85 30.24 3.52
CA HIS A 397 6.81 31.06 4.10
C HIS A 397 6.28 32.12 3.11
N ASP A 398 7.17 32.73 2.32
CA ASP A 398 6.81 33.79 1.39
C ASP A 398 5.93 33.29 0.23
N GLU A 399 6.06 32.02 -0.16
CA GLU A 399 5.20 31.40 -1.18
C GLU A 399 3.74 31.28 -0.72
N LEU A 400 3.53 31.22 0.59
CA LEU A 400 2.24 30.98 1.23
C LEU A 400 1.76 32.17 2.08
N ALA A 401 2.43 33.32 1.98
CA ALA A 401 2.16 34.49 2.83
C ALA A 401 0.73 35.02 2.66
N ARG A 402 0.16 34.92 1.45
CA ARG A 402 -1.21 35.35 1.15
C ARG A 402 -2.08 34.18 0.74
N PRO A 403 -3.39 34.15 1.11
CA PRO A 403 -4.31 33.08 0.74
C PRO A 403 -4.39 32.81 -0.78
N GLU A 404 -4.34 33.88 -1.60
CA GLU A 404 -4.42 33.75 -3.07
C GLU A 404 -3.18 33.08 -3.66
N ASP A 405 -2.00 33.42 -3.13
CA ASP A 405 -0.74 32.80 -3.57
C ASP A 405 -0.74 31.31 -3.22
N ALA A 406 -1.15 30.94 -2.01
CA ALA A 406 -1.31 29.55 -1.58
C ALA A 406 -2.30 28.78 -2.47
N LYS A 407 -3.43 29.39 -2.81
CA LYS A 407 -4.43 28.76 -3.69
C LYS A 407 -3.87 28.53 -5.10
N THR A 408 -3.22 29.53 -5.68
CA THR A 408 -2.62 29.42 -7.02
C THR A 408 -1.53 28.38 -7.05
N LEU A 409 -0.65 28.36 -6.05
CA LEU A 409 0.42 27.38 -5.91
C LEU A 409 -0.13 25.95 -5.82
N LEU A 410 -1.13 25.71 -4.97
CA LEU A 410 -1.71 24.40 -4.78
C LEU A 410 -2.51 23.90 -5.99
N GLN A 411 -3.15 24.79 -6.77
CA GLN A 411 -3.82 24.43 -8.01
C GLN A 411 -2.86 23.81 -9.05
N HIS A 412 -1.60 24.20 -9.04
CA HIS A 412 -0.56 23.62 -9.90
C HIS A 412 0.15 22.42 -9.25
N PHE A 413 0.49 22.52 -7.99
CA PHE A 413 1.27 21.51 -7.28
C PHE A 413 0.49 20.19 -7.06
N LEU A 414 -0.76 20.27 -6.57
CA LEU A 414 -1.51 19.08 -6.18
C LEU A 414 -1.77 18.10 -7.33
N PRO A 415 -2.17 18.53 -8.55
CA PRO A 415 -2.36 17.60 -9.66
C PRO A 415 -1.06 16.86 -10.05
N GLU A 416 0.08 17.56 -10.03
CA GLU A 416 1.38 16.97 -10.32
C GLU A 416 1.79 15.95 -9.26
N MET A 417 1.61 16.30 -7.99
CA MET A 417 1.89 15.42 -6.87
C MET A 417 1.00 14.16 -6.94
N PHE A 418 -0.30 14.31 -7.14
CA PHE A 418 -1.20 13.17 -7.21
C PHE A 418 -0.93 12.27 -8.41
N ARG A 419 -0.56 12.82 -9.56
CA ARG A 419 -0.14 12.02 -10.71
C ARG A 419 1.13 11.23 -10.39
N ARG A 420 2.12 11.84 -9.72
CA ARG A 420 3.35 11.16 -9.29
C ARG A 420 3.06 9.96 -8.40
N PHE A 421 2.12 10.10 -7.46
CA PHE A 421 1.77 9.06 -6.50
C PHE A 421 0.57 8.18 -6.93
N LYS A 422 0.14 8.29 -8.19
CA LYS A 422 -0.96 7.49 -8.77
C LYS A 422 -2.25 7.56 -7.94
N VAL A 423 -2.55 8.74 -7.40
CA VAL A 423 -3.82 8.99 -6.69
C VAL A 423 -4.92 9.12 -7.72
N ASN A 424 -5.85 8.17 -7.74
CA ASN A 424 -7.05 8.26 -8.56
C ASN A 424 -8.04 9.24 -7.89
N ARG A 425 -8.54 10.17 -8.68
CA ARG A 425 -9.51 11.18 -8.28
C ARG A 425 -10.77 11.03 -9.11
#